data_7973cff23946fcdbde44ad7258b3d1fb
#
_entry.id   7973cff23946fcdbde44ad7258b3d1fb
#
_cell.length_a   1.000
_cell.length_b   1.000
_cell.length_c   1.000
_cell.angle_alpha   90.00
_cell.angle_beta   90.00
_cell.angle_gamma   90.00
#
_symmetry.space_group_name_H-M   'P 1'
#
loop_
_entity.id
_entity.type
_entity.pdbx_description
1 polymer ?
#
loop_
_entity_poly.entity_id
_entity_poly.type
_entity_poly.pdbx_seq_one_letter_code
_entity_poly.pdbx_strand_id
1 'polypeptide(L)'
;LIIDKGETMKLKNFSLFTIILVFILSFTIYSMEKTEVFNIDNEWSITLPEDWQMEGRSPYQQYYSFYPNVPFYSMIKIYNYDIEENQNINLLEDLKKKYPNSKIKKKKLDLNRIKIKNTKVEAYEYSFDENGTELYAVSYFIILKENLLIANFYSISEKETEKMLEYFYNIEKIN
;
A
#
# COMPACT_ATOMS: atom_id res chain seq x y z
N LEU A 1 22.05 -40.92 48.41
CA LEU A 1 22.01 -40.54 46.97
C LEU A 1 21.79 -39.05 46.90
N ILE A 2 22.82 -38.27 46.70
CA ILE A 2 22.72 -36.80 46.56
C ILE A 2 22.41 -36.54 45.12
N ILE A 3 21.15 -36.21 44.80
CA ILE A 3 20.73 -35.74 43.49
C ILE A 3 21.15 -34.29 43.41
N ASP A 4 22.08 -34.02 42.52
CA ASP A 4 22.64 -32.69 42.26
C ASP A 4 21.51 -31.73 41.78
N LYS A 5 21.09 -30.82 42.65
CA LYS A 5 20.04 -29.82 42.35
C LYS A 5 20.45 -28.85 41.19
N GLY A 6 21.72 -28.84 40.80
CA GLY A 6 22.24 -27.96 39.75
C GLY A 6 21.87 -28.41 38.33
N GLU A 7 21.79 -29.72 38.07
CA GLU A 7 21.48 -30.24 36.76
C GLU A 7 19.97 -30.10 36.37
N THR A 8 19.09 -30.27 37.37
CA THR A 8 17.65 -30.13 37.15
C THR A 8 17.26 -28.68 36.86
N MET A 9 18.00 -27.71 37.33
CA MET A 9 17.74 -26.28 37.07
C MET A 9 18.17 -25.88 35.66
N LYS A 10 19.29 -26.42 35.15
CA LYS A 10 19.77 -26.19 33.77
C LYS A 10 18.84 -26.80 32.71
N LEU A 11 18.32 -27.99 32.96
CA LEU A 11 17.34 -28.64 32.05
C LEU A 11 16.01 -27.88 31.99
N LYS A 12 15.49 -27.38 33.12
CA LYS A 12 14.28 -26.57 33.14
C LYS A 12 14.40 -25.25 32.36
N ASN A 13 15.52 -24.56 32.50
CA ASN A 13 15.77 -23.31 31.79
C ASN A 13 15.98 -23.54 30.28
N PHE A 14 16.60 -24.64 29.87
CA PHE A 14 16.76 -25.02 28.49
C PHE A 14 15.41 -25.36 27.84
N SER A 15 14.56 -26.09 28.54
CA SER A 15 13.19 -26.42 28.06
C SER A 15 12.33 -25.15 27.89
N LEU A 16 12.39 -24.21 28.84
CA LEU A 16 11.65 -22.96 28.78
C LEU A 16 12.12 -22.09 27.58
N PHE A 17 13.42 -21.99 27.37
CA PHE A 17 14.00 -21.22 26.27
C PHE A 17 13.61 -21.82 24.91
N THR A 18 13.61 -23.15 24.79
CA THR A 18 13.18 -23.83 23.56
C THR A 18 11.71 -23.61 23.27
N ILE A 19 10.84 -23.64 24.29
CA ILE A 19 9.40 -23.36 24.15
C ILE A 19 9.17 -21.89 23.70
N ILE A 20 9.87 -20.93 24.31
CA ILE A 20 9.78 -19.52 23.92
C ILE A 20 10.29 -19.31 22.49
N LEU A 21 11.39 -19.95 22.09
CA LEU A 21 11.93 -19.85 20.74
C LEU A 21 10.96 -20.43 19.70
N VAL A 22 10.35 -21.59 19.98
CA VAL A 22 9.32 -22.20 19.11
C VAL A 22 8.10 -21.29 19.03
N PHE A 23 7.68 -20.67 20.12
CA PHE A 23 6.55 -19.74 20.13
C PHE A 23 6.85 -18.48 19.31
N ILE A 24 8.06 -17.89 19.45
CA ILE A 24 8.49 -16.73 18.65
C ILE A 24 8.56 -17.10 17.16
N LEU A 25 9.15 -18.26 16.83
CA LEU A 25 9.22 -18.75 15.44
C LEU A 25 7.84 -19.04 14.87
N SER A 26 6.92 -19.59 15.65
CA SER A 26 5.53 -19.83 15.23
C SER A 26 4.79 -18.51 14.98
N PHE A 27 4.99 -17.49 15.82
CA PHE A 27 4.41 -16.16 15.61
C PHE A 27 4.95 -15.45 14.38
N THR A 28 6.26 -15.57 14.10
CA THR A 28 6.87 -15.00 12.89
C THR A 28 6.41 -15.71 11.62
N ILE A 29 6.18 -17.01 11.63
CA ILE A 29 5.65 -17.76 10.49
C ILE A 29 4.16 -17.43 10.25
N TYR A 30 3.38 -17.18 11.31
CA TYR A 30 1.94 -16.84 11.20
C TYR A 30 1.69 -15.40 10.73
N SER A 31 2.72 -14.53 10.74
CA SER A 31 2.62 -13.12 10.34
C SER A 31 3.14 -12.82 8.93
N MET A 32 3.57 -13.81 8.16
CA MET A 32 3.82 -13.60 6.72
C MET A 32 2.47 -13.56 6.00
N GLU A 33 1.94 -12.34 5.87
CA GLU A 33 0.80 -12.06 5.03
C GLU A 33 1.12 -12.54 3.62
N LYS A 34 0.37 -13.51 3.12
CA LYS A 34 0.53 -13.98 1.76
C LYS A 34 0.15 -12.86 0.81
N THR A 35 0.92 -12.68 -0.23
CA THR A 35 0.73 -11.59 -1.19
C THR A 35 0.58 -12.12 -2.60
N GLU A 36 -0.16 -11.37 -3.42
CA GLU A 36 -0.37 -11.62 -4.84
C GLU A 36 0.11 -10.41 -5.65
N VAL A 37 0.60 -10.67 -6.87
CA VAL A 37 1.05 -9.64 -7.81
C VAL A 37 -0.02 -9.42 -8.86
N PHE A 38 -0.55 -8.21 -8.93
CA PHE A 38 -1.53 -7.78 -9.92
C PHE A 38 -0.87 -6.96 -11.02
N ASN A 39 -1.11 -7.30 -12.28
CA ASN A 39 -0.59 -6.59 -13.43
C ASN A 39 -1.58 -5.52 -13.93
N ILE A 40 -1.06 -4.35 -14.25
CA ILE A 40 -1.81 -3.17 -14.71
C ILE A 40 -1.30 -2.82 -16.12
N ASP A 41 -2.15 -2.96 -17.14
CA ASP A 41 -1.84 -2.69 -18.57
C ASP A 41 -0.60 -3.41 -19.13
N ASN A 42 -0.12 -4.47 -18.48
CA ASN A 42 1.15 -5.15 -18.78
C ASN A 42 2.41 -4.26 -18.66
N GLU A 43 2.27 -3.07 -18.07
CA GLU A 43 3.35 -2.10 -17.89
C GLU A 43 3.73 -1.94 -16.43
N TRP A 44 2.80 -2.18 -15.54
CA TRP A 44 2.95 -1.97 -14.11
C TRP A 44 2.47 -3.17 -13.32
N SER A 45 3.03 -3.34 -12.14
CA SER A 45 2.54 -4.30 -11.15
C SER A 45 2.40 -3.66 -9.78
N ILE A 46 1.48 -4.18 -8.99
CA ILE A 46 1.33 -3.89 -7.57
C ILE A 46 1.23 -5.19 -6.80
N THR A 47 1.94 -5.27 -5.67
CA THR A 47 1.84 -6.43 -4.77
C THR A 47 0.93 -6.07 -3.60
N LEU A 48 -0.12 -6.86 -3.42
CA LEU A 48 -1.15 -6.69 -2.38
C LEU A 48 -1.33 -8.01 -1.61
N PRO A 49 -1.97 -7.98 -0.42
CA PRO A 49 -2.38 -9.21 0.26
C PRO A 49 -3.26 -10.11 -0.64
N GLU A 50 -3.17 -11.44 -0.48
CA GLU A 50 -3.91 -12.41 -1.32
C GLU A 50 -5.45 -12.34 -1.18
N ASP A 51 -5.94 -11.66 -0.13
CA ASP A 51 -7.37 -11.42 0.08
C ASP A 51 -7.90 -10.20 -0.68
N TRP A 52 -7.05 -9.52 -1.46
CA TRP A 52 -7.47 -8.42 -2.34
C TRP A 52 -7.93 -8.94 -3.69
N GLN A 53 -8.92 -8.27 -4.25
CA GLN A 53 -9.45 -8.53 -5.58
C GLN A 53 -9.18 -7.36 -6.51
N MET A 54 -8.97 -7.64 -7.79
CA MET A 54 -8.81 -6.64 -8.83
C MET A 54 -10.03 -6.65 -9.76
N GLU A 55 -10.60 -5.46 -9.97
CA GLU A 55 -11.53 -5.20 -11.05
C GLU A 55 -10.83 -4.38 -12.14
N GLY A 56 -10.76 -4.93 -13.34
CA GLY A 56 -10.06 -4.33 -14.47
C GLY A 56 -10.81 -3.17 -15.11
N ARG A 57 -10.19 -2.52 -16.08
CA ARG A 57 -10.80 -1.46 -16.89
C ARG A 57 -12.02 -1.98 -17.64
N SER A 58 -13.03 -1.13 -17.74
CA SER A 58 -14.18 -1.32 -18.63
C SER A 58 -14.35 -0.09 -19.53
N PRO A 59 -15.19 -0.13 -20.59
CA PRO A 59 -15.47 1.05 -21.40
C PRO A 59 -16.01 2.25 -20.59
N TYR A 60 -16.54 2.00 -19.40
CA TYR A 60 -17.10 3.02 -18.51
C TYR A 60 -16.19 3.38 -17.34
N GLN A 61 -15.09 2.62 -17.16
CA GLN A 61 -14.19 2.74 -16.01
C GLN A 61 -12.73 2.77 -16.48
N GLN A 62 -12.13 3.95 -16.43
CA GLN A 62 -10.77 4.18 -16.93
C GLN A 62 -9.68 3.90 -15.90
N TYR A 63 -9.96 3.05 -14.90
CA TYR A 63 -9.04 2.71 -13.83
C TYR A 63 -9.18 1.25 -13.41
N TYR A 64 -8.15 0.71 -12.80
CA TYR A 64 -8.19 -0.54 -12.07
C TYR A 64 -8.57 -0.26 -10.63
N SER A 65 -9.53 -1.01 -10.08
CA SER A 65 -9.87 -0.97 -8.66
C SER A 65 -9.37 -2.22 -7.95
N PHE A 66 -8.87 -2.02 -6.75
CA PHE A 66 -8.45 -3.11 -5.86
C PHE A 66 -9.15 -2.91 -4.53
N TYR A 67 -9.67 -3.97 -3.97
CA TYR A 67 -10.39 -3.96 -2.70
C TYR A 67 -10.24 -5.30 -1.98
N PRO A 68 -10.20 -5.30 -0.63
CA PRO A 68 -10.13 -6.53 0.14
C PRO A 68 -11.47 -7.28 0.09
N ASN A 69 -11.43 -8.61 0.24
CA ASN A 69 -12.61 -9.49 0.23
C ASN A 69 -13.57 -9.27 1.41
N VAL A 70 -13.12 -8.64 2.50
CA VAL A 70 -13.93 -8.30 3.67
C VAL A 70 -14.36 -6.85 3.66
N PRO A 71 -15.45 -6.46 4.39
CA PRO A 71 -16.25 -5.26 4.08
C PRO A 71 -15.40 -4.03 3.82
N PHE A 72 -15.76 -3.37 2.74
CA PHE A 72 -15.12 -2.28 2.00
C PHE A 72 -14.74 -1.05 2.82
N TYR A 73 -13.70 -1.18 3.66
CA TYR A 73 -13.15 -0.05 4.38
C TYR A 73 -11.94 0.57 3.70
N SER A 74 -11.42 -0.09 2.65
CA SER A 74 -10.24 0.34 1.92
C SER A 74 -10.38 0.04 0.44
N MET A 75 -9.86 0.92 -0.42
CA MET A 75 -9.87 0.75 -1.88
C MET A 75 -8.64 1.44 -2.47
N ILE A 76 -8.08 0.82 -3.51
CA ILE A 76 -7.05 1.42 -4.35
C ILE A 76 -7.61 1.58 -5.76
N LYS A 77 -7.45 2.77 -6.35
CA LYS A 77 -7.77 3.02 -7.77
C LYS A 77 -6.50 3.43 -8.48
N ILE A 78 -6.15 2.74 -9.56
CA ILE A 78 -4.96 3.04 -10.35
C ILE A 78 -5.37 3.43 -11.77
N TYR A 79 -4.89 4.59 -12.19
CA TYR A 79 -5.05 5.15 -13.53
C TYR A 79 -3.69 5.17 -14.20
N ASN A 80 -3.61 4.77 -15.45
CA ASN A 80 -2.42 4.89 -16.28
C ASN A 80 -2.79 5.74 -17.49
N TYR A 81 -2.10 6.87 -17.68
CA TYR A 81 -2.34 7.82 -18.75
C TYR A 81 -1.07 8.03 -19.56
N ASP A 82 -1.21 8.06 -20.86
CA ASP A 82 -0.20 8.63 -21.75
C ASP A 82 -0.22 10.16 -21.60
N ILE A 83 0.95 10.76 -21.49
CA ILE A 83 1.12 12.21 -21.41
C ILE A 83 2.09 12.67 -22.50
N GLU A 84 1.87 13.88 -23.02
CA GLU A 84 2.84 14.51 -23.92
C GLU A 84 4.10 14.91 -23.17
N GLU A 85 5.25 14.78 -23.80
CA GLU A 85 6.53 15.24 -23.23
C GLU A 85 6.44 16.74 -22.90
N ASN A 86 6.78 17.10 -21.66
CA ASN A 86 6.67 18.47 -21.13
C ASN A 86 5.25 19.02 -20.92
N GLN A 87 4.23 18.18 -20.88
CA GLN A 87 2.90 18.59 -20.46
C GLN A 87 2.97 19.18 -19.03
N ASN A 88 2.50 20.42 -18.87
CA ASN A 88 2.46 21.05 -17.55
C ASN A 88 1.27 20.50 -16.75
N ILE A 89 1.53 19.50 -15.92
CA ILE A 89 0.53 18.86 -15.08
C ILE A 89 0.56 19.53 -13.71
N ASN A 90 -0.53 20.21 -13.34
CA ASN A 90 -0.68 20.81 -12.02
C ASN A 90 -1.56 19.93 -11.12
N LEU A 91 -0.97 18.88 -10.59
CA LEU A 91 -1.65 17.85 -9.80
C LEU A 91 -2.40 18.40 -8.59
N LEU A 92 -1.82 19.38 -7.90
CA LEU A 92 -2.46 19.98 -6.74
C LEU A 92 -3.73 20.77 -7.11
N GLU A 93 -3.68 21.53 -8.20
CA GLU A 93 -4.83 22.29 -8.68
C GLU A 93 -5.95 21.35 -9.18
N ASP A 94 -5.61 20.25 -9.81
CA ASP A 94 -6.58 19.26 -10.26
C ASP A 94 -7.27 18.57 -9.08
N LEU A 95 -6.50 18.24 -8.03
CA LEU A 95 -7.07 17.73 -6.77
C LEU A 95 -7.98 18.76 -6.09
N LYS A 96 -7.57 20.04 -6.04
CA LYS A 96 -8.40 21.10 -5.45
C LYS A 96 -9.69 21.33 -6.22
N LYS A 97 -9.66 21.25 -7.55
CA LYS A 97 -10.88 21.34 -8.38
C LYS A 97 -11.82 20.16 -8.12
N LYS A 98 -11.26 18.95 -7.98
CA LYS A 98 -12.04 17.74 -7.72
C LYS A 98 -12.62 17.70 -6.30
N TYR A 99 -11.87 18.20 -5.32
CA TYR A 99 -12.21 18.18 -3.90
C TYR A 99 -12.11 19.58 -3.29
N PRO A 100 -13.00 20.53 -3.67
CA PRO A 100 -12.89 21.96 -3.33
C PRO A 100 -12.98 22.24 -1.82
N ASN A 101 -13.66 21.38 -1.08
CA ASN A 101 -13.85 21.54 0.37
C ASN A 101 -12.79 20.78 1.20
N SER A 102 -11.86 20.09 0.55
CA SER A 102 -10.85 19.27 1.23
C SER A 102 -9.61 20.07 1.57
N LYS A 103 -9.05 19.81 2.74
CA LYS A 103 -7.73 20.32 3.12
C LYS A 103 -6.65 19.40 2.56
N ILE A 104 -6.13 19.74 1.39
CA ILE A 104 -5.12 18.95 0.70
C ILE A 104 -3.72 19.35 1.19
N LYS A 105 -2.93 18.37 1.64
CA LYS A 105 -1.55 18.54 2.10
C LYS A 105 -0.60 17.68 1.29
N LYS A 106 0.60 18.20 1.04
CA LYS A 106 1.67 17.41 0.43
C LYS A 106 2.19 16.38 1.44
N LYS A 107 2.19 15.09 1.04
CA LYS A 107 2.72 14.00 1.86
C LYS A 107 4.21 13.80 1.58
N LYS A 108 4.99 13.63 2.63
CA LYS A 108 6.42 13.30 2.52
C LYS A 108 6.58 11.80 2.26
N LEU A 109 7.36 11.46 1.24
CA LEU A 109 7.68 10.09 0.85
C LEU A 109 9.15 9.77 1.14
N ASP A 110 9.44 8.50 1.44
CA ASP A 110 10.81 7.98 1.42
C ASP A 110 11.17 7.57 -0.02
N LEU A 111 11.83 8.48 -0.72
CA LEU A 111 12.20 8.27 -2.13
C LEU A 111 13.18 7.10 -2.33
N ASN A 112 13.91 6.67 -1.30
CA ASN A 112 14.82 5.53 -1.39
C ASN A 112 14.07 4.19 -1.51
N ARG A 113 12.81 4.14 -1.10
CA ARG A 113 11.97 2.95 -1.18
C ARG A 113 11.25 2.82 -2.52
N ILE A 114 11.24 3.88 -3.33
CA ILE A 114 10.59 3.88 -4.65
C ILE A 114 11.47 3.11 -5.63
N LYS A 115 10.96 2.00 -6.16
CA LYS A 115 11.68 1.10 -7.05
C LYS A 115 11.77 1.61 -8.50
N ILE A 116 10.94 2.58 -8.87
CA ILE A 116 10.86 3.12 -10.23
C ILE A 116 11.93 4.19 -10.42
N LYS A 117 12.84 3.95 -11.36
CA LYS A 117 13.95 4.87 -11.67
C LYS A 117 13.51 5.97 -12.63
N ASN A 118 14.24 7.09 -12.63
CA ASN A 118 14.06 8.22 -13.55
C ASN A 118 12.63 8.79 -13.55
N THR A 119 12.04 8.88 -12.35
CA THR A 119 10.67 9.36 -12.19
C THR A 119 10.60 10.48 -11.16
N LYS A 120 9.64 11.37 -11.34
CA LYS A 120 9.21 12.31 -10.31
C LYS A 120 7.99 11.73 -9.61
N VAL A 121 8.02 11.68 -8.29
CA VAL A 121 6.90 11.20 -7.48
C VAL A 121 6.42 12.31 -6.57
N GLU A 122 5.10 12.54 -6.58
CA GLU A 122 4.43 13.44 -5.65
C GLU A 122 3.30 12.70 -4.96
N ALA A 123 3.00 13.08 -3.72
CA ALA A 123 1.87 12.54 -2.98
C ALA A 123 1.13 13.64 -2.21
N TYR A 124 -0.19 13.49 -2.14
CA TYR A 124 -1.07 14.41 -1.45
C TYR A 124 -2.07 13.63 -0.59
N GLU A 125 -2.20 14.03 0.66
CA GLU A 125 -3.18 13.50 1.62
C GLU A 125 -4.34 14.48 1.80
N TYR A 126 -5.55 13.96 1.90
CA TYR A 126 -6.78 14.74 2.08
C TYR A 126 -7.92 13.87 2.60
N SER A 127 -8.99 14.50 3.08
CA SER A 127 -10.27 13.79 3.31
C SER A 127 -11.38 14.46 2.51
N PHE A 128 -12.41 13.68 2.20
CA PHE A 128 -13.61 14.18 1.50
C PHE A 128 -14.83 13.37 1.92
N ASP A 129 -16.01 13.95 1.78
CA ASP A 129 -17.27 13.26 2.02
C ASP A 129 -17.73 12.56 0.73
N GLU A 130 -18.08 11.28 0.85
CA GLU A 130 -18.74 10.53 -0.22
C GLU A 130 -20.05 9.93 0.33
N ASN A 131 -21.17 10.54 -0.05
CA ASN A 131 -22.51 10.11 0.38
C ASN A 131 -22.72 10.08 1.90
N GLY A 132 -22.17 11.05 2.63
CA GLY A 132 -22.29 11.16 4.09
C GLY A 132 -21.24 10.33 4.84
N THR A 133 -20.28 9.74 4.14
CA THR A 133 -19.15 9.03 4.75
C THR A 133 -17.85 9.79 4.49
N GLU A 134 -17.14 10.17 5.55
CA GLU A 134 -15.83 10.77 5.41
C GLU A 134 -14.82 9.69 5.01
N LEU A 135 -14.14 9.90 3.88
CA LEU A 135 -13.07 9.08 3.39
C LEU A 135 -11.74 9.82 3.52
N TYR A 136 -10.73 9.10 4.01
CA TYR A 136 -9.34 9.54 4.01
C TYR A 136 -8.67 9.02 2.74
N ALA A 137 -7.90 9.87 2.08
CA ALA A 137 -7.26 9.57 0.82
C ALA A 137 -5.80 9.97 0.79
N VAL A 138 -4.99 9.16 0.09
CA VAL A 138 -3.67 9.58 -0.39
C VAL A 138 -3.59 9.30 -1.88
N SER A 139 -3.32 10.35 -2.66
CA SER A 139 -3.07 10.23 -4.10
C SER A 139 -1.57 10.31 -4.36
N TYR A 140 -1.04 9.28 -5.02
CA TYR A 140 0.34 9.19 -5.49
C TYR A 140 0.38 9.42 -6.99
N PHE A 141 1.30 10.24 -7.44
CA PHE A 141 1.51 10.59 -8.84
C PHE A 141 2.93 10.20 -9.22
N ILE A 142 3.07 9.22 -10.09
CA ILE A 142 4.34 8.75 -10.63
C ILE A 142 4.44 9.29 -12.06
N ILE A 143 5.30 10.29 -12.26
CA ILE A 143 5.44 11.02 -13.52
C ILE A 143 6.70 10.52 -14.20
N LEU A 144 6.53 9.89 -15.35
CA LEU A 144 7.59 9.52 -16.28
C LEU A 144 7.58 10.47 -17.49
N LYS A 145 8.49 10.24 -18.43
CA LYS A 145 8.59 11.07 -19.62
C LYS A 145 7.30 11.12 -20.45
N GLU A 146 6.65 9.97 -20.62
CA GLU A 146 5.49 9.78 -21.52
C GLU A 146 4.28 9.17 -20.79
N ASN A 147 4.39 8.89 -19.49
CA ASN A 147 3.33 8.26 -18.71
C ASN A 147 3.11 8.95 -17.37
N LEU A 148 1.87 9.00 -16.94
CA LEU A 148 1.44 9.40 -15.61
C LEU A 148 0.65 8.25 -14.98
N LEU A 149 1.21 7.62 -13.95
CA LEU A 149 0.48 6.69 -13.12
C LEU A 149 -0.08 7.43 -11.91
N ILE A 150 -1.39 7.34 -11.68
CA ILE A 150 -2.06 7.89 -10.51
C ILE A 150 -2.58 6.72 -9.68
N ALA A 151 -2.08 6.57 -8.45
CA ALA A 151 -2.55 5.59 -7.52
C ALA A 151 -3.24 6.29 -6.34
N ASN A 152 -4.55 6.10 -6.22
CA ASN A 152 -5.37 6.68 -5.16
C ASN A 152 -5.74 5.61 -4.15
N PHE A 153 -5.36 5.83 -2.92
CA PHE A 153 -5.66 4.96 -1.79
C PHE A 153 -6.73 5.62 -0.93
N TYR A 154 -7.81 4.91 -0.67
CA TYR A 154 -8.97 5.40 0.08
C TYR A 154 -9.27 4.48 1.25
N SER A 155 -9.64 5.04 2.39
CA SER A 155 -10.19 4.30 3.53
C SER A 155 -11.10 5.19 4.36
N ILE A 156 -11.98 4.58 5.14
CA ILE A 156 -12.75 5.27 6.18
C ILE A 156 -11.89 5.62 7.42
N SER A 157 -10.63 5.22 7.45
CA SER A 157 -9.70 5.42 8.56
C SER A 157 -8.37 5.97 8.06
N GLU A 158 -7.92 7.08 8.64
CA GLU A 158 -6.60 7.65 8.37
C GLU A 158 -5.48 6.61 8.65
N LYS A 159 -5.61 5.86 9.75
CA LYS A 159 -4.64 4.82 10.12
C LYS A 159 -4.54 3.70 9.07
N GLU A 160 -5.65 3.28 8.48
CA GLU A 160 -5.63 2.27 7.41
C GLU A 160 -5.03 2.84 6.12
N THR A 161 -5.34 4.10 5.79
CA THR A 161 -4.72 4.79 4.65
C THR A 161 -3.20 4.88 4.81
N GLU A 162 -2.70 5.12 6.02
CA GLU A 162 -1.27 5.09 6.34
C GLU A 162 -0.62 3.70 6.15
N LYS A 163 -1.30 2.63 6.55
CA LYS A 163 -0.81 1.26 6.31
C LYS A 163 -0.70 0.94 4.81
N MET A 164 -1.63 1.43 4.01
CA MET A 164 -1.61 1.23 2.56
C MET A 164 -0.42 1.91 1.86
N LEU A 165 0.33 2.80 2.54
CA LEU A 165 1.59 3.35 2.02
C LEU A 165 2.60 2.25 1.66
N GLU A 166 2.58 1.15 2.40
CA GLU A 166 3.45 -0.01 2.10
C GLU A 166 3.14 -0.60 0.72
N TYR A 167 1.88 -0.64 0.33
CA TYR A 167 1.48 -1.13 -1.00
C TYR A 167 1.95 -0.20 -2.12
N PHE A 168 1.98 1.10 -1.88
CA PHE A 168 2.54 2.05 -2.85
C PHE A 168 4.02 1.77 -3.15
N TYR A 169 4.82 1.47 -2.14
CA TYR A 169 6.24 1.14 -2.32
C TYR A 169 6.47 -0.20 -3.05
N ASN A 170 5.42 -1.00 -3.22
CA ASN A 170 5.43 -2.25 -3.97
C ASN A 170 4.91 -2.11 -5.41
N ILE A 171 4.70 -0.86 -5.88
CA ILE A 171 4.41 -0.60 -7.29
C ILE A 171 5.74 -0.65 -8.07
N GLU A 172 5.75 -1.42 -9.14
CA GLU A 172 6.91 -1.60 -10.02
C GLU A 172 6.53 -1.43 -11.49
N LYS A 173 7.47 -0.95 -12.31
CA LYS A 173 7.32 -0.97 -13.76
C LYS A 173 7.80 -2.32 -14.27
N ILE A 174 6.98 -3.00 -15.08
CA ILE A 174 7.34 -4.26 -15.76
C ILE A 174 8.24 -3.90 -16.94
N ASN A 175 9.43 -4.50 -17.01
CA ASN A 175 10.42 -4.28 -18.07
C ASN A 175 10.09 -5.14 -19.29
#